data_fa12876002f66d1919356c97ed3f068d
#
_entry.id   fa12876002f66d1919356c97ed3f068d
#
_cell.length_a   1.000
_cell.length_b   1.000
_cell.length_c   1.000
_cell.angle_alpha   90.00
_cell.angle_beta   90.00
_cell.angle_gamma   90.00
#
_symmetry.space_group_name_H-M   'P 1'
#
loop_
_entity.id
_entity.type
_entity.pdbx_description
1 polymer ?
#
loop_
_entity_poly.entity_id
_entity_poly.type
_entity_poly.pdbx_seq_one_letter_code
_entity_poly.pdbx_strand_id
1 'polypeptide(L)'
;KADASVDLVHFTILRPPEKQDGTPINELSLIAFPTRELFEEKIEEFDLIIFDRYQSRGVLPIVYYDNLARYVREGGAVLVAAGPDYAATGSLYRTPLGPVLPAVPTGEIIEEPYRAVISPVGLRHPVTRDLPGGASDPPSWSQWFSQRKCQKFLSIFNREFSWSSTWLKAFFILLS
;
A
#
# COMPACT_ATOMS: atom_id res chain seq x y z
N LYS A 1 15.58 13.78 7.38
CA LYS A 1 15.91 14.67 6.24
C LYS A 1 15.18 14.07 5.05
N ALA A 2 14.30 14.85 4.41
CA ALA A 2 13.71 14.42 3.15
C ALA A 2 14.82 14.26 2.09
N ASP A 3 14.78 13.17 1.34
CA ASP A 3 15.66 12.99 0.19
C ASP A 3 15.22 13.97 -0.90
N ALA A 4 16.14 14.80 -1.39
CA ALA A 4 15.85 15.81 -2.41
C ALA A 4 15.49 15.19 -3.78
N SER A 5 15.72 13.91 -3.99
CA SER A 5 15.34 13.18 -5.20
C SER A 5 13.89 12.68 -5.18
N VAL A 6 13.19 12.81 -4.05
CA VAL A 6 11.80 12.35 -3.88
C VAL A 6 10.88 13.56 -3.74
N ASP A 7 9.94 13.70 -4.66
CA ASP A 7 8.81 14.62 -4.55
C ASP A 7 7.64 13.86 -3.91
N LEU A 8 7.26 14.25 -2.70
CA LEU A 8 6.28 13.54 -1.88
C LEU A 8 5.01 14.35 -1.69
N VAL A 9 3.89 13.84 -2.18
CA VAL A 9 2.55 14.32 -1.85
C VAL A 9 1.96 13.40 -0.78
N HIS A 10 1.71 13.93 0.41
CA HIS A 10 1.25 13.15 1.56
C HIS A 10 -0.12 13.63 2.05
N PHE A 11 -1.04 12.70 2.19
CA PHE A 11 -2.35 12.94 2.79
C PHE A 11 -2.58 11.99 3.97
N THR A 12 -3.02 12.55 5.08
CA THR A 12 -3.50 11.77 6.22
C THR A 12 -5.02 11.91 6.29
N ILE A 13 -5.72 10.81 6.10
CA ILE A 13 -7.17 10.77 6.25
C ILE A 13 -7.44 10.46 7.72
N LEU A 14 -7.70 11.49 8.51
CA LEU A 14 -8.07 11.35 9.91
C LEU A 14 -9.46 10.72 9.98
N ARG A 15 -9.63 9.76 10.88
CA ARG A 15 -10.95 9.25 11.22
C ARG A 15 -11.71 10.38 11.90
N PRO A 16 -12.83 10.89 11.32
CA PRO A 16 -13.65 11.83 12.05
C PRO A 16 -14.14 11.15 13.33
N PRO A 17 -14.19 11.86 14.47
CA PRO A 17 -14.84 11.34 15.66
C PRO A 17 -16.26 10.94 15.25
N GLU A 18 -16.69 9.73 15.62
CA GLU A 18 -18.03 9.23 15.32
C GLU A 18 -19.03 10.20 15.94
N LYS A 19 -19.47 11.18 15.18
CA LYS A 19 -20.61 12.00 15.54
C LYS A 19 -21.85 11.17 15.28
N GLN A 20 -22.63 10.96 16.33
CA GLN A 20 -23.92 10.26 16.26
C GLN A 20 -25.01 11.08 15.57
N ASP A 21 -24.69 12.25 15.02
CA ASP A 21 -25.63 13.21 14.44
C ASP A 21 -25.89 13.01 12.94
N GLY A 22 -25.31 11.99 12.34
CA GLY A 22 -25.55 11.65 10.92
C GLY A 22 -24.93 12.63 9.91
N THR A 23 -24.04 13.53 10.32
CA THR A 23 -23.38 14.47 9.41
C THR A 23 -22.49 13.70 8.41
N PRO A 24 -22.65 13.92 7.10
CA PRO A 24 -21.83 13.27 6.08
C PRO A 24 -20.34 13.55 6.29
N ILE A 25 -19.49 12.54 6.03
CA ILE A 25 -18.03 12.61 6.22
C ILE A 25 -17.38 13.74 5.41
N ASN A 26 -17.93 14.05 4.23
CA ASN A 26 -17.47 15.13 3.35
C ASN A 26 -17.70 16.54 3.94
N GLU A 27 -18.65 16.71 4.85
CA GLU A 27 -18.89 17.98 5.54
C GLU A 27 -17.96 18.20 6.74
N LEU A 28 -17.32 17.13 7.23
CA LEU A 28 -16.42 17.16 8.39
C LEU A 28 -14.97 17.43 8.01
N SER A 29 -14.61 17.39 6.74
CA SER A 29 -13.26 17.67 6.28
C SER A 29 -13.13 19.16 5.93
N LEU A 30 -12.36 19.89 6.73
CA LEU A 30 -12.02 21.30 6.47
C LEU A 30 -11.20 21.49 5.19
N ILE A 31 -10.58 20.41 4.66
CA ILE A 31 -9.90 20.37 3.39
C ILE A 31 -10.43 19.14 2.66
N ALA A 32 -11.16 19.36 1.57
CA ALA A 32 -11.61 18.27 0.72
C ALA A 32 -10.40 17.52 0.17
N PHE A 33 -10.34 16.21 0.45
CA PHE A 33 -9.33 15.34 -0.13
C PHE A 33 -9.48 15.36 -1.67
N PRO A 34 -8.48 15.79 -2.45
CA PRO A 34 -8.61 16.03 -3.89
C PRO A 34 -8.62 14.70 -4.67
N THR A 35 -9.61 13.85 -4.40
CA THR A 35 -9.71 12.50 -4.96
C THR A 35 -9.71 12.49 -6.48
N ARG A 36 -10.45 13.40 -7.11
CA ARG A 36 -10.52 13.47 -8.56
C ARG A 36 -9.17 13.84 -9.17
N GLU A 37 -8.54 14.88 -8.65
CA GLU A 37 -7.25 15.34 -9.16
C GLU A 37 -6.19 14.23 -9.07
N LEU A 38 -6.13 13.53 -7.93
CA LEU A 38 -5.09 12.52 -7.66
C LEU A 38 -5.33 11.19 -8.40
N PHE A 39 -6.60 10.72 -8.47
CA PHE A 39 -6.90 9.38 -8.95
C PHE A 39 -7.53 9.34 -10.35
N GLU A 40 -7.78 10.49 -10.96
CA GLU A 40 -8.34 10.60 -12.31
C GLU A 40 -7.47 11.46 -13.21
N GLU A 41 -7.08 12.67 -12.77
CA GLU A 41 -6.41 13.63 -13.62
C GLU A 41 -4.87 13.47 -13.62
N LYS A 42 -4.27 13.14 -12.46
CA LYS A 42 -2.80 13.13 -12.26
C LYS A 42 -2.23 11.78 -11.83
N ILE A 43 -3.01 10.72 -11.86
CA ILE A 43 -2.56 9.40 -11.37
C ILE A 43 -1.29 8.92 -12.11
N GLU A 44 -1.16 9.23 -13.39
CA GLU A 44 -0.04 8.83 -14.24
C GLU A 44 1.24 9.66 -14.00
N GLU A 45 1.13 10.79 -13.28
CA GLU A 45 2.29 11.60 -12.91
C GLU A 45 3.08 11.01 -11.74
N PHE A 46 2.51 10.03 -11.02
CA PHE A 46 3.16 9.38 -9.89
C PHE A 46 3.93 8.13 -10.32
N ASP A 47 5.14 7.97 -9.80
CA ASP A 47 5.93 6.74 -9.97
C ASP A 47 5.55 5.67 -8.95
N LEU A 48 5.10 6.09 -7.75
CA LEU A 48 4.72 5.20 -6.66
C LEU A 48 3.54 5.76 -5.87
N ILE A 49 2.53 4.93 -5.64
CA ILE A 49 1.40 5.23 -4.75
C ILE A 49 1.47 4.31 -3.54
N ILE A 50 1.43 4.89 -2.32
CA ILE A 50 1.56 4.14 -1.08
C ILE A 50 0.27 4.21 -0.29
N PHE A 51 -0.31 3.06 0.04
CA PHE A 51 -1.39 2.92 1.02
C PHE A 51 -0.82 2.37 2.33
N ASP A 52 -0.79 3.19 3.37
CA ASP A 52 -0.37 2.76 4.69
C ASP A 52 -1.57 2.53 5.59
N ARG A 53 -1.77 1.28 6.02
CA ARG A 53 -2.88 0.79 6.85
C ARG A 53 -4.26 1.30 6.40
N TYR A 54 -4.40 1.47 5.09
CA TYR A 54 -5.61 2.03 4.50
C TYR A 54 -6.78 1.05 4.55
N GLN A 55 -7.95 1.55 4.92
CA GLN A 55 -9.24 0.88 4.84
C GLN A 55 -10.20 1.63 3.92
N SER A 56 -10.93 0.89 3.08
CA SER A 56 -12.01 1.46 2.28
C SER A 56 -13.22 1.74 3.19
N ARG A 57 -13.38 3.00 3.58
CA ARG A 57 -14.48 3.49 4.41
C ARG A 57 -15.36 4.51 3.68
N GLY A 58 -15.48 4.39 2.35
CA GLY A 58 -16.26 5.31 1.54
C GLY A 58 -15.58 6.65 1.23
N VAL A 59 -14.31 6.84 1.62
CA VAL A 59 -13.55 8.06 1.30
C VAL A 59 -13.20 8.10 -0.19
N LEU A 60 -12.80 6.96 -0.76
CA LEU A 60 -12.56 6.82 -2.20
C LEU A 60 -13.75 6.11 -2.86
N PRO A 61 -14.43 6.75 -3.81
CA PRO A 61 -15.37 6.10 -4.72
C PRO A 61 -14.73 4.90 -5.45
N ILE A 62 -15.58 3.91 -5.78
CA ILE A 62 -15.11 2.64 -6.34
C ILE A 62 -14.36 2.80 -7.67
N VAL A 63 -14.73 3.79 -8.46
CA VAL A 63 -14.09 4.11 -9.75
C VAL A 63 -12.60 4.42 -9.63
N TYR A 64 -12.17 4.99 -8.50
CA TYR A 64 -10.74 5.30 -8.30
C TYR A 64 -9.89 4.06 -8.05
N TYR A 65 -10.47 2.99 -7.49
CA TYR A 65 -9.79 1.70 -7.41
C TYR A 65 -9.64 1.03 -8.77
N ASP A 66 -10.60 1.23 -9.69
CA ASP A 66 -10.46 0.78 -11.08
C ASP A 66 -9.34 1.53 -11.80
N ASN A 67 -9.26 2.86 -11.60
CA ASN A 67 -8.17 3.68 -12.14
C ASN A 67 -6.80 3.24 -11.57
N LEU A 68 -6.70 2.97 -10.27
CA LEU A 68 -5.51 2.43 -9.64
C LEU A 68 -5.12 1.06 -10.22
N ALA A 69 -6.09 0.18 -10.43
CA ALA A 69 -5.84 -1.13 -11.02
C ALA A 69 -5.35 -1.03 -12.47
N ARG A 70 -5.87 -0.06 -13.23
CA ARG A 70 -5.39 0.26 -14.58
C ARG A 70 -3.96 0.79 -14.54
N TYR A 71 -3.68 1.80 -13.69
CA TYR A 71 -2.35 2.37 -13.47
C TYR A 71 -1.30 1.28 -13.19
N VAL A 72 -1.61 0.30 -12.30
CA VAL A 72 -0.70 -0.83 -12.04
C VAL A 72 -0.50 -1.72 -13.27
N ARG A 73 -1.55 -2.02 -14.03
CA ARG A 73 -1.44 -2.84 -15.27
C ARG A 73 -0.62 -2.15 -16.35
N GLU A 74 -0.63 -0.83 -16.38
CA GLU A 74 0.12 0.02 -17.32
C GLU A 74 1.56 0.26 -16.87
N GLY A 75 1.95 -0.21 -15.69
CA GLY A 75 3.34 -0.20 -15.22
C GLY A 75 3.60 0.68 -14.01
N GLY A 76 2.58 1.34 -13.47
CA GLY A 76 2.69 2.12 -12.23
C GLY A 76 2.91 1.22 -11.01
N ALA A 77 3.54 1.76 -9.97
CA ALA A 77 3.83 1.02 -8.75
C ALA A 77 2.88 1.40 -7.60
N VAL A 78 2.35 0.38 -6.93
CA VAL A 78 1.55 0.54 -5.70
C VAL A 78 2.18 -0.26 -4.57
N LEU A 79 2.43 0.40 -3.44
CA LEU A 79 2.85 -0.24 -2.19
C LEU A 79 1.70 -0.23 -1.20
N VAL A 80 1.32 -1.39 -0.70
CA VAL A 80 0.36 -1.52 0.39
C VAL A 80 1.08 -1.95 1.66
N ALA A 81 1.25 -1.02 2.59
CA ALA A 81 1.72 -1.33 3.95
C ALA A 81 0.53 -1.83 4.77
N ALA A 82 0.33 -3.15 4.72
CA ALA A 82 -0.84 -3.80 5.31
C ALA A 82 -0.76 -3.83 6.84
N GLY A 83 -1.88 -3.47 7.50
CA GLY A 83 -2.08 -3.60 8.93
C GLY A 83 -3.01 -4.79 9.28
N PRO A 84 -3.44 -4.88 10.56
CA PRO A 84 -4.39 -5.90 11.01
C PRO A 84 -5.68 -5.94 10.21
N ASP A 85 -6.09 -4.80 9.70
CA ASP A 85 -7.34 -4.61 8.96
C ASP A 85 -7.30 -5.10 7.51
N TYR A 86 -6.15 -5.57 7.04
CA TYR A 86 -6.02 -6.07 5.65
C TYR A 86 -6.92 -7.28 5.37
N ALA A 87 -7.31 -8.05 6.37
CA ALA A 87 -8.27 -9.15 6.25
C ALA A 87 -9.72 -8.73 6.55
N ALA A 88 -9.97 -7.49 6.95
CA ALA A 88 -11.31 -6.99 7.30
C ALA A 88 -12.17 -6.70 6.06
N THR A 89 -13.45 -6.39 6.29
CA THR A 89 -14.42 -6.07 5.23
C THR A 89 -14.05 -4.83 4.42
N GLY A 90 -13.39 -3.84 5.03
CA GLY A 90 -12.90 -2.62 4.38
C GLY A 90 -11.51 -2.75 3.73
N SER A 91 -11.01 -3.96 3.54
CA SER A 91 -9.68 -4.16 2.95
C SER A 91 -9.62 -3.80 1.47
N LEU A 92 -8.46 -3.27 1.05
CA LEU A 92 -8.16 -2.98 -0.36
C LEU A 92 -8.28 -4.21 -1.27
N TYR A 93 -7.98 -5.42 -0.79
CA TYR A 93 -8.10 -6.62 -1.62
C TYR A 93 -9.55 -6.94 -2.02
N ARG A 94 -10.54 -6.37 -1.33
CA ARG A 94 -11.98 -6.51 -1.64
C ARG A 94 -12.49 -5.43 -2.59
N THR A 95 -11.64 -4.55 -3.04
CA THR A 95 -11.94 -3.51 -4.04
C THR A 95 -11.49 -3.96 -5.44
N PRO A 96 -11.81 -3.22 -6.50
CA PRO A 96 -11.28 -3.48 -7.84
C PRO A 96 -9.74 -3.51 -7.94
N LEU A 97 -9.03 -2.98 -6.93
CA LEU A 97 -7.58 -3.09 -6.82
C LEU A 97 -7.11 -4.53 -6.47
N GLY A 98 -7.97 -5.32 -5.82
CA GLY A 98 -7.63 -6.68 -5.35
C GLY A 98 -6.94 -7.57 -6.37
N PRO A 99 -7.44 -7.69 -7.62
CA PRO A 99 -6.84 -8.54 -8.66
C PRO A 99 -5.40 -8.18 -9.06
N VAL A 100 -4.92 -6.97 -8.76
CA VAL A 100 -3.54 -6.55 -9.03
C VAL A 100 -2.65 -6.56 -7.79
N LEU A 101 -3.20 -6.89 -6.62
CA LEU A 101 -2.42 -7.05 -5.40
C LEU A 101 -1.73 -8.44 -5.37
N PRO A 102 -0.51 -8.54 -4.80
CA PRO A 102 0.29 -9.76 -4.86
C PRO A 102 -0.20 -10.86 -3.92
N ALA A 103 -1.05 -10.54 -2.94
CA ALA A 103 -1.44 -11.48 -1.90
C ALA A 103 -2.85 -11.23 -1.38
N VAL A 104 -3.57 -12.32 -1.11
CA VAL A 104 -4.90 -12.34 -0.51
C VAL A 104 -4.80 -12.84 0.93
N PRO A 105 -5.38 -12.14 1.92
CA PRO A 105 -5.37 -12.61 3.31
C PRO A 105 -6.26 -13.84 3.46
N THR A 106 -5.78 -14.85 4.21
CA THR A 106 -6.54 -16.09 4.49
C THR A 106 -7.48 -15.97 5.68
N GLY A 107 -7.37 -14.88 6.44
CA GLY A 107 -8.08 -14.71 7.72
C GLY A 107 -7.35 -15.29 8.93
N GLU A 108 -6.35 -16.16 8.73
CA GLU A 108 -5.54 -16.72 9.82
C GLU A 108 -4.52 -15.70 10.34
N ILE A 109 -4.29 -15.71 11.67
CA ILE A 109 -3.28 -14.91 12.34
C ILE A 109 -2.24 -15.89 12.90
N ILE A 110 -0.97 -15.63 12.63
CA ILE A 110 0.14 -16.34 13.24
C ILE A 110 0.60 -15.47 14.43
N GLU A 111 0.36 -15.96 15.65
CA GLU A 111 0.70 -15.22 16.89
C GLU A 111 2.06 -15.65 17.46
N GLU A 112 2.74 -16.57 16.82
CA GLU A 112 4.08 -17.00 17.23
C GLU A 112 5.15 -15.98 16.83
N PRO A 113 6.19 -15.77 17.67
CA PRO A 113 7.31 -14.92 17.31
C PRO A 113 8.08 -15.52 16.11
N TYR A 114 8.36 -14.69 15.11
CA TYR A 114 9.12 -15.11 13.94
C TYR A 114 10.12 -14.03 13.51
N ARG A 115 11.13 -14.45 12.77
CA ARG A 115 12.01 -13.53 12.05
C ARG A 115 11.76 -13.67 10.55
N ALA A 116 11.40 -12.56 9.91
CA ALA A 116 11.23 -12.56 8.46
C ALA A 116 12.58 -12.88 7.80
N VAL A 117 12.58 -13.76 6.81
CA VAL A 117 13.74 -14.13 6.02
C VAL A 117 13.54 -13.65 4.60
N ILE A 118 14.59 -13.05 4.00
CA ILE A 118 14.55 -12.65 2.61
C ILE A 118 14.55 -13.91 1.74
N SER A 119 13.54 -14.07 0.90
CA SER A 119 13.45 -15.21 -0.02
C SER A 119 14.58 -15.17 -1.08
N PRO A 120 14.92 -16.30 -1.72
CA PRO A 120 15.89 -16.31 -2.82
C PRO A 120 15.58 -15.33 -3.96
N VAL A 121 14.29 -15.06 -4.22
CA VAL A 121 13.86 -14.03 -5.16
C VAL A 121 14.12 -12.64 -4.59
N GLY A 122 13.80 -12.42 -3.31
CA GLY A 122 14.04 -11.16 -2.61
C GLY A 122 15.51 -10.76 -2.55
N LEU A 123 16.44 -11.72 -2.43
CA LEU A 123 17.89 -11.46 -2.48
C LEU A 123 18.37 -10.88 -3.83
N ARG A 124 17.57 -11.02 -4.88
CA ARG A 124 17.87 -10.46 -6.21
C ARG A 124 17.02 -9.24 -6.54
N HIS A 125 16.02 -8.94 -5.70
CA HIS A 125 15.08 -7.84 -5.93
C HIS A 125 15.67 -6.50 -5.47
N PRO A 126 15.64 -5.43 -6.28
CA PRO A 126 16.25 -4.13 -5.93
C PRO A 126 15.82 -3.56 -4.59
N VAL A 127 14.57 -3.79 -4.17
CA VAL A 127 14.02 -3.26 -2.91
C VAL A 127 14.51 -4.02 -1.69
N THR A 128 14.82 -5.32 -1.81
CA THR A 128 15.07 -6.19 -0.65
C THR A 128 16.47 -6.77 -0.57
N ARG A 129 17.24 -6.79 -1.67
CA ARG A 129 18.59 -7.39 -1.71
C ARG A 129 19.58 -6.75 -0.73
N ASP A 130 19.48 -5.44 -0.53
CA ASP A 130 20.42 -4.65 0.25
C ASP A 130 19.84 -4.23 1.62
N LEU A 131 18.77 -4.90 2.09
CA LEU A 131 18.19 -4.61 3.40
C LEU A 131 19.20 -4.89 4.52
N PRO A 132 19.53 -3.90 5.38
CA PRO A 132 20.46 -4.07 6.47
C PRO A 132 20.07 -5.24 7.38
N GLY A 133 20.99 -6.16 7.61
CA GLY A 133 20.76 -7.34 8.46
C GLY A 133 20.04 -8.51 7.79
N GLY A 134 19.65 -8.37 6.51
CA GLY A 134 18.97 -9.43 5.78
C GLY A 134 19.87 -10.56 5.27
N ALA A 135 21.17 -10.32 5.15
CA ALA A 135 22.15 -11.29 4.65
C ALA A 135 22.62 -12.31 5.70
N SER A 136 22.34 -12.09 6.99
CA SER A 136 22.70 -13.02 8.08
C SER A 136 21.65 -14.12 8.25
N ASP A 137 22.05 -15.27 8.76
CA ASP A 137 21.15 -16.37 9.11
C ASP A 137 21.35 -16.76 10.58
N PRO A 138 20.37 -16.50 11.47
CA PRO A 138 19.13 -15.77 11.20
C PRO A 138 19.38 -14.27 10.94
N PRO A 139 18.44 -13.57 10.26
CA PRO A 139 18.55 -12.13 10.06
C PRO A 139 18.73 -11.35 11.34
N SER A 140 19.51 -10.26 11.32
CA SER A 140 19.88 -9.52 12.54
C SER A 140 18.79 -8.57 13.08
N TRP A 141 17.69 -8.39 12.35
CA TRP A 141 16.56 -7.62 12.86
C TRP A 141 15.78 -8.35 13.96
N SER A 142 14.95 -7.58 14.69
CA SER A 142 14.15 -8.09 15.79
C SER A 142 13.11 -9.13 15.35
N GLN A 143 12.64 -9.93 16.30
CA GLN A 143 11.49 -10.81 16.08
C GLN A 143 10.22 -9.98 15.92
N TRP A 144 9.34 -10.46 15.07
CA TRP A 144 8.02 -9.92 14.83
C TRP A 144 6.98 -10.84 15.47
N PHE A 145 5.86 -10.24 15.85
CA PHE A 145 4.75 -10.94 16.47
C PHE A 145 3.48 -10.61 15.70
N SER A 146 2.55 -11.57 15.64
CA SER A 146 1.23 -11.37 15.06
C SER A 146 1.27 -10.97 13.59
N GLN A 147 1.42 -11.96 12.74
CA GLN A 147 1.34 -11.78 11.28
C GLN A 147 0.05 -12.37 10.72
N ARG A 148 -0.57 -11.64 9.78
CA ARG A 148 -1.64 -12.21 8.97
C ARG A 148 -1.08 -13.11 7.88
N LYS A 149 -1.60 -14.33 7.81
CA LYS A 149 -1.24 -15.26 6.75
C LYS A 149 -1.87 -14.81 5.44
N CYS A 150 -1.06 -14.70 4.42
CA CYS A 150 -1.50 -14.36 3.07
C CYS A 150 -1.19 -15.51 2.10
N GLN A 151 -2.09 -15.72 1.14
CA GLN A 151 -1.89 -16.63 0.03
C GLN A 151 -1.48 -15.83 -1.20
N LYS A 152 -0.45 -16.30 -1.93
CA LYS A 152 0.00 -15.61 -3.17
C LYS A 152 -1.08 -15.66 -4.24
N PHE A 153 -1.29 -14.55 -4.91
CA PHE A 153 -2.01 -14.49 -6.16
C PHE A 153 -1.07 -14.91 -7.30
N LEU A 154 -1.38 -15.97 -8.00
CA LEU A 154 -0.45 -16.65 -8.93
C LEU A 154 -0.22 -15.96 -10.28
N SER A 155 -0.74 -14.76 -10.56
CA SER A 155 -0.90 -14.36 -11.95
C SER A 155 -0.19 -13.09 -12.45
N ILE A 156 0.53 -12.30 -11.64
CA ILE A 156 0.91 -10.95 -12.10
C ILE A 156 2.41 -10.62 -12.08
N PHE A 157 3.28 -11.39 -11.44
CA PHE A 157 4.69 -11.05 -11.32
C PHE A 157 5.60 -11.70 -12.37
N ASN A 158 5.46 -11.31 -13.64
CA ASN A 158 6.41 -11.68 -14.69
C ASN A 158 6.92 -10.47 -15.50
N ARG A 159 6.89 -9.26 -14.94
CA ARG A 159 7.55 -8.11 -15.58
C ARG A 159 8.74 -7.65 -14.74
N GLU A 160 9.91 -7.63 -15.39
CA GLU A 160 11.10 -6.96 -14.88
C GLU A 160 10.84 -5.46 -14.87
N PHE A 161 10.83 -4.85 -13.68
CA PHE A 161 10.77 -3.40 -13.55
C PHE A 161 12.17 -2.83 -13.81
N SER A 162 12.30 -2.05 -14.87
CA SER A 162 13.47 -1.20 -15.09
C SER A 162 13.24 0.17 -14.44
N TRP A 163 13.99 0.47 -13.40
CA TRP A 163 14.00 1.80 -12.79
C TRP A 163 14.96 2.70 -13.54
N SER A 164 14.47 3.71 -14.25
CA SER A 164 15.31 4.81 -14.73
C SER A 164 15.45 5.85 -13.62
N SER A 165 16.66 6.27 -13.35
CA SER A 165 17.10 7.11 -12.23
C SER A 165 16.80 8.60 -12.44
N THR A 166 15.53 8.99 -12.55
CA THR A 166 15.20 10.41 -12.63
C THR A 166 13.94 10.66 -11.80
N TRP A 167 14.08 11.37 -10.66
CA TRP A 167 13.01 11.94 -9.82
C TRP A 167 11.80 11.03 -9.56
N LEU A 168 11.76 10.40 -8.39
CA LEU A 168 10.61 9.60 -7.93
C LEU A 168 9.51 10.51 -7.40
N LYS A 169 8.36 10.55 -8.06
CA LYS A 169 7.14 11.15 -7.50
C LYS A 169 6.37 10.08 -6.73
N ALA A 170 6.31 10.22 -5.41
CA ALA A 170 5.61 9.29 -4.54
C ALA A 170 4.36 9.94 -3.93
N PHE A 171 3.27 9.20 -3.95
CA PHE A 171 2.03 9.59 -3.30
C PHE A 171 1.75 8.66 -2.10
N PHE A 172 1.49 9.25 -0.94
CA PHE A 172 1.32 8.52 0.31
C PHE A 172 -0.06 8.79 0.93
N ILE A 173 -0.81 7.74 1.23
CA ILE A 173 -2.09 7.83 1.93
C ILE A 173 -2.00 7.07 3.24
N LEU A 174 -2.13 7.79 4.35
CA LEU A 174 -2.20 7.25 5.69
C LEU A 174 -3.63 7.35 6.23
N LEU A 175 -4.15 6.26 6.77
CA LEU A 175 -5.34 6.25 7.62
C LEU A 175 -4.89 5.99 9.06
N SER A 176 -5.08 6.96 9.91
CA SER A 176 -4.88 6.82 11.36
C SER A 176 -6.21 6.53 12.07
#